data_99aeadb541d228121b2c7835a40c9ce6
#
_entry.id   99aeadb541d228121b2c7835a40c9ce6
#
_cell.length_a   1.000
_cell.length_b   1.000
_cell.length_c   1.000
_cell.angle_alpha   90.00
_cell.angle_beta   90.00
_cell.angle_gamma   90.00
#
_symmetry.space_group_name_H-M   'P 1'
#
loop_
_entity.id
_entity.type
_entity.pdbx_description
1 polymer ?
#
loop_
_entity_poly.entity_id
_entity_poly.type
_entity_poly.pdbx_seq_one_letter_code
_entity_poly.pdbx_strand_id
1 'polypeptide(L)'
;MPKKGGYCPVFDQIELLGGEAANTACYLTMWRQEVALVGNTIGSGFEGEQLRMLLLEKGLDIHLLSRQGTTPVCDVYVTDDGDRTMFGFGFHDEEFCTGKASIPVRKGAWFTADPNIADGSREAIAGAYAAGMHLYLMDFFREDERIPEGSFCQYGTDWVGERHNDTVNLKWVSDWTAKHNCTTILTDAGQGCYVCAPGEAAIHLPAYPVEMTKDTTGAGDAFRAGTLYGLTHRWSLGHSLRFGAAAAALKVPHLGATEHIPTIHDVKDYIQQFPSVSKVYDF
;
A
#
# COMPACT_ATOMS: atom_id res chain seq x y z
N MET A 1 -12.37 -15.54 15.37
CA MET A 1 -11.57 -16.78 15.16
C MET A 1 -11.94 -17.84 16.18
N PRO A 2 -12.03 -19.12 15.82
CA PRO A 2 -12.32 -20.18 16.77
C PRO A 2 -11.17 -20.36 17.75
N LYS A 3 -11.48 -20.81 18.97
CA LYS A 3 -10.46 -21.24 19.93
C LYS A 3 -9.77 -22.51 19.39
N LYS A 4 -8.54 -22.80 19.87
CA LYS A 4 -7.81 -24.03 19.49
C LYS A 4 -8.70 -25.27 19.70
N GLY A 5 -8.88 -26.08 18.65
CA GLY A 5 -9.77 -27.25 18.64
C GLY A 5 -11.26 -26.92 18.43
N GLY A 6 -11.63 -25.65 18.26
CA GLY A 6 -12.99 -25.21 18.00
C GLY A 6 -13.33 -25.17 16.52
N TYR A 7 -14.61 -24.95 16.22
CA TYR A 7 -15.19 -24.81 14.89
C TYR A 7 -15.82 -23.42 14.77
N CYS A 8 -15.67 -22.78 13.60
CA CYS A 8 -16.37 -21.56 13.25
C CYS A 8 -16.89 -21.72 11.82
N PRO A 9 -18.20 -21.56 11.58
CA PRO A 9 -18.73 -21.59 10.21
C PRO A 9 -18.27 -20.36 9.44
N VAL A 10 -17.96 -20.54 8.16
CA VAL A 10 -17.80 -19.45 7.19
C VAL A 10 -19.13 -19.33 6.47
N PHE A 11 -19.73 -18.13 6.48
CA PHE A 11 -21.06 -17.90 5.93
C PHE A 11 -21.01 -17.46 4.48
N ASP A 12 -19.91 -16.81 4.07
CA ASP A 12 -19.72 -16.30 2.72
C ASP A 12 -18.27 -16.41 2.30
N GLN A 13 -18.04 -16.67 1.03
CA GLN A 13 -16.69 -16.76 0.47
C GLN A 13 -16.70 -16.09 -0.90
N ILE A 14 -15.77 -15.15 -1.09
CA ILE A 14 -15.58 -14.44 -2.34
C ILE A 14 -14.10 -14.45 -2.73
N GLU A 15 -13.84 -14.48 -4.03
CA GLU A 15 -12.50 -14.39 -4.59
C GLU A 15 -12.27 -12.98 -5.10
N LEU A 16 -11.23 -12.33 -4.62
CA LEU A 16 -10.93 -10.93 -4.92
C LEU A 16 -9.45 -10.78 -5.31
N LEU A 17 -9.18 -9.72 -6.07
CA LEU A 17 -7.82 -9.30 -6.32
C LEU A 17 -7.17 -8.81 -5.02
N GLY A 18 -5.94 -9.25 -4.78
CA GLY A 18 -5.10 -8.83 -3.67
C GLY A 18 -3.66 -8.57 -4.10
N GLY A 19 -2.84 -8.26 -3.11
CA GLY A 19 -1.43 -7.91 -3.28
C GLY A 19 -1.22 -6.39 -3.30
N GLU A 20 -0.36 -5.90 -2.44
CA GLU A 20 -0.16 -4.48 -2.17
C GLU A 20 0.19 -3.67 -3.43
N ALA A 21 1.15 -4.18 -4.24
CA ALA A 21 1.52 -3.53 -5.50
C ALA A 21 0.37 -3.54 -6.52
N ALA A 22 -0.36 -4.65 -6.64
CA ALA A 22 -1.49 -4.79 -7.56
C ALA A 22 -2.66 -3.87 -7.14
N ASN A 23 -2.99 -3.82 -5.85
CA ASN A 23 -4.01 -2.92 -5.32
C ASN A 23 -3.68 -1.47 -5.65
N THR A 24 -2.46 -1.03 -5.33
CA THR A 24 -1.99 0.34 -5.65
C THR A 24 -2.06 0.63 -7.15
N ALA A 25 -1.65 -0.32 -7.99
CA ALA A 25 -1.68 -0.21 -9.45
C ALA A 25 -3.12 -0.05 -9.96
N CYS A 26 -4.11 -0.76 -9.39
CA CYS A 26 -5.53 -0.62 -9.74
C CYS A 26 -6.03 0.81 -9.51
N TYR A 27 -5.75 1.40 -8.35
CA TYR A 27 -6.12 2.78 -8.04
C TYR A 27 -5.52 3.76 -9.05
N LEU A 28 -4.21 3.67 -9.28
CA LEU A 28 -3.50 4.55 -10.18
C LEU A 28 -3.99 4.41 -11.63
N THR A 29 -4.27 3.19 -12.09
CA THR A 29 -4.84 2.92 -13.42
C THR A 29 -6.25 3.51 -13.55
N MET A 30 -7.12 3.33 -12.55
CA MET A 30 -8.44 3.94 -12.52
C MET A 30 -8.35 5.48 -12.57
N TRP A 31 -7.37 6.06 -11.94
CA TRP A 31 -7.07 7.50 -11.99
C TRP A 31 -6.24 7.92 -13.21
N ARG A 32 -6.19 7.07 -14.23
CA ARG A 32 -5.57 7.32 -15.54
C ARG A 32 -4.09 7.68 -15.49
N GLN A 33 -3.37 7.09 -14.53
CA GLN A 33 -1.92 7.13 -14.52
C GLN A 33 -1.35 6.04 -15.44
N GLU A 34 -0.21 6.31 -16.06
CA GLU A 34 0.57 5.29 -16.78
C GLU A 34 1.25 4.40 -15.74
N VAL A 35 0.87 3.13 -15.67
CA VAL A 35 1.33 2.16 -14.67
C VAL A 35 1.94 0.95 -15.36
N ALA A 36 3.13 0.55 -14.90
CA ALA A 36 3.71 -0.74 -15.23
C ALA A 36 3.72 -1.59 -13.95
N LEU A 37 2.97 -2.70 -13.95
CA LEU A 37 2.96 -3.66 -12.85
C LEU A 37 4.02 -4.74 -13.11
N VAL A 38 4.99 -4.80 -12.21
CA VAL A 38 6.04 -5.82 -12.19
C VAL A 38 5.93 -6.56 -10.86
N GLY A 39 5.97 -7.85 -10.90
CA GLY A 39 5.79 -8.60 -9.65
C GLY A 39 6.29 -10.01 -9.77
N ASN A 40 5.88 -10.79 -8.82
CA ASN A 40 6.18 -12.19 -8.73
C ASN A 40 5.54 -12.98 -9.89
N THR A 41 5.95 -14.22 -10.07
CA THR A 41 5.29 -15.13 -10.99
C THR A 41 3.84 -15.35 -10.55
N ILE A 42 2.93 -15.39 -11.50
CA ILE A 42 1.49 -15.56 -11.23
C ILE A 42 0.96 -16.96 -11.59
N GLY A 43 1.88 -17.89 -11.87
CA GLY A 43 1.50 -19.26 -12.22
C GLY A 43 0.68 -19.39 -13.52
N SER A 44 0.47 -20.62 -13.95
CA SER A 44 -0.36 -20.96 -15.12
C SER A 44 -1.52 -21.90 -14.76
N GLY A 45 -1.75 -22.16 -13.47
CA GLY A 45 -2.87 -22.93 -12.96
C GLY A 45 -4.18 -22.15 -12.94
N PHE A 46 -5.20 -22.73 -12.33
CA PHE A 46 -6.53 -22.13 -12.24
C PHE A 46 -6.50 -20.76 -11.55
N GLU A 47 -5.82 -20.65 -10.40
CA GLU A 47 -5.67 -19.41 -9.63
C GLU A 47 -4.89 -18.36 -10.43
N GLY A 48 -3.89 -18.78 -11.21
CA GLY A 48 -3.12 -17.89 -12.08
C GLY A 48 -3.96 -17.30 -13.21
N GLU A 49 -4.81 -18.11 -13.84
CA GLU A 49 -5.72 -17.61 -14.88
C GLU A 49 -6.80 -16.68 -14.28
N GLN A 50 -7.34 -17.01 -13.09
CA GLN A 50 -8.26 -16.12 -12.40
C GLN A 50 -7.61 -14.78 -12.05
N LEU A 51 -6.41 -14.80 -11.46
CA LEU A 51 -5.66 -13.59 -11.15
C LEU A 51 -5.44 -12.72 -12.40
N ARG A 52 -5.06 -13.36 -13.53
CA ARG A 52 -4.91 -12.66 -14.81
C ARG A 52 -6.20 -11.96 -15.24
N MET A 53 -7.33 -12.66 -15.16
CA MET A 53 -8.63 -12.10 -15.54
C MET A 53 -8.96 -10.89 -14.66
N LEU A 54 -8.83 -11.01 -13.35
CA LEU A 54 -9.08 -9.92 -12.40
C LEU A 54 -8.20 -8.68 -12.69
N LEU A 55 -6.89 -8.90 -12.96
CA LEU A 55 -5.98 -7.80 -13.31
C LEU A 55 -6.39 -7.10 -14.60
N LEU A 56 -6.75 -7.87 -15.64
CA LEU A 56 -7.20 -7.34 -16.93
C LEU A 56 -8.53 -6.58 -16.82
N GLU A 57 -9.47 -7.08 -16.02
CA GLU A 57 -10.75 -6.40 -15.75
C GLU A 57 -10.56 -5.05 -15.05
N LYS A 58 -9.54 -4.92 -14.21
CA LYS A 58 -9.13 -3.64 -13.61
C LYS A 58 -8.34 -2.74 -14.58
N GLY A 59 -8.11 -3.18 -15.83
CA GLY A 59 -7.42 -2.42 -16.87
C GLY A 59 -5.89 -2.39 -16.74
N LEU A 60 -5.32 -3.31 -15.96
CA LEU A 60 -3.87 -3.40 -15.79
C LEU A 60 -3.18 -4.07 -16.98
N ASP A 61 -2.05 -3.53 -17.39
CA ASP A 61 -1.15 -4.21 -18.31
C ASP A 61 -0.34 -5.25 -17.55
N ILE A 62 -0.46 -6.51 -17.96
CA ILE A 62 0.16 -7.67 -17.31
C ILE A 62 1.31 -8.29 -18.10
N HIS A 63 1.79 -7.63 -19.15
CA HIS A 63 2.83 -8.19 -20.03
C HIS A 63 4.16 -8.45 -19.32
N LEU A 64 4.43 -7.76 -18.22
CA LEU A 64 5.63 -7.91 -17.39
C LEU A 64 5.50 -8.98 -16.30
N LEU A 65 4.33 -9.60 -16.14
CA LEU A 65 4.10 -10.63 -15.16
C LEU A 65 4.41 -12.03 -15.74
N SER A 66 5.28 -12.79 -15.10
CA SER A 66 5.61 -14.15 -15.50
C SER A 66 4.49 -15.13 -15.15
N ARG A 67 4.20 -16.07 -16.06
CA ARG A 67 3.21 -17.15 -15.87
C ARG A 67 3.83 -18.45 -15.34
N GLN A 68 5.07 -18.42 -14.90
CA GLN A 68 5.73 -19.58 -14.31
C GLN A 68 5.42 -19.71 -12.82
N GLY A 69 5.73 -20.84 -12.24
CA GLY A 69 5.60 -21.07 -10.80
C GLY A 69 4.16 -21.22 -10.31
N THR A 70 3.98 -20.95 -9.03
CA THR A 70 2.72 -21.08 -8.29
C THR A 70 2.10 -19.71 -8.07
N THR A 71 0.78 -19.62 -8.13
CA THR A 71 0.04 -18.41 -7.78
C THR A 71 -0.08 -18.31 -6.27
N PRO A 72 0.36 -17.23 -5.62
CA PRO A 72 0.14 -17.05 -4.20
C PRO A 72 -1.34 -16.71 -3.94
N VAL A 73 -1.88 -17.31 -2.89
CA VAL A 73 -3.26 -17.11 -2.45
C VAL A 73 -3.25 -16.74 -0.97
N CYS A 74 -4.12 -15.84 -0.57
CA CYS A 74 -4.29 -15.45 0.81
C CYS A 74 -5.75 -15.62 1.24
N ASP A 75 -6.01 -16.51 2.20
CA ASP A 75 -7.30 -16.57 2.85
C ASP A 75 -7.40 -15.46 3.89
N VAL A 76 -8.37 -14.58 3.74
CA VAL A 76 -8.63 -13.45 4.62
C VAL A 76 -9.95 -13.68 5.34
N TYR A 77 -9.89 -13.92 6.64
CA TYR A 77 -11.06 -14.06 7.48
C TYR A 77 -11.38 -12.71 8.12
N VAL A 78 -12.49 -12.13 7.74
CA VAL A 78 -12.98 -10.84 8.27
C VAL A 78 -14.03 -11.11 9.33
N THR A 79 -13.92 -10.45 10.47
CA THR A 79 -14.88 -10.52 11.57
C THR A 79 -15.92 -9.40 11.48
N ASP A 80 -17.03 -9.51 12.23
CA ASP A 80 -18.15 -8.56 12.18
C ASP A 80 -17.74 -7.12 12.55
N ASP A 81 -16.67 -6.94 13.30
CA ASP A 81 -16.09 -5.64 13.65
C ASP A 81 -15.10 -5.09 12.60
N GLY A 82 -14.92 -5.82 11.49
CA GLY A 82 -14.05 -5.42 10.37
C GLY A 82 -12.57 -5.73 10.57
N ASP A 83 -12.18 -6.38 11.65
CA ASP A 83 -10.81 -6.87 11.82
C ASP A 83 -10.56 -8.14 11.00
N ARG A 84 -9.31 -8.44 10.72
CA ARG A 84 -8.95 -9.52 9.81
C ARG A 84 -7.82 -10.41 10.32
N THR A 85 -7.88 -11.68 9.93
CA THR A 85 -6.79 -12.65 10.08
C THR A 85 -6.48 -13.24 8.71
N MET A 86 -5.20 -13.30 8.35
CA MET A 86 -4.75 -13.70 7.02
C MET A 86 -3.88 -14.95 7.09
N PHE A 87 -4.08 -15.86 6.13
CA PHE A 87 -3.26 -17.06 5.93
C PHE A 87 -2.76 -17.08 4.49
N GLY A 88 -1.45 -16.88 4.30
CA GLY A 88 -0.80 -16.84 2.99
C GLY A 88 -0.30 -18.23 2.57
N PHE A 89 -0.58 -18.63 1.34
CA PHE A 89 -0.14 -19.87 0.69
C PHE A 89 0.68 -19.53 -0.54
N GLY A 90 1.77 -20.24 -0.77
CA GLY A 90 2.64 -20.08 -1.95
C GLY A 90 3.58 -18.86 -1.90
N PHE A 91 3.57 -18.08 -0.83
CA PHE A 91 4.44 -16.89 -0.72
C PHE A 91 5.91 -17.22 -0.39
N HIS A 92 6.21 -18.44 -0.02
CA HIS A 92 7.56 -18.91 0.35
C HIS A 92 8.25 -19.72 -0.77
N ASP A 93 7.58 -19.93 -1.90
CA ASP A 93 8.18 -20.63 -3.02
C ASP A 93 9.30 -19.80 -3.64
N GLU A 94 10.50 -20.41 -3.80
CA GLU A 94 11.63 -19.76 -4.48
C GLU A 94 11.27 -19.38 -5.93
N GLU A 95 10.38 -20.14 -6.57
CA GLU A 95 9.86 -19.88 -7.91
C GLU A 95 8.92 -18.66 -7.97
N PHE A 96 8.36 -18.27 -6.83
CA PHE A 96 7.51 -17.08 -6.71
C PHE A 96 8.32 -15.79 -6.84
N CYS A 97 9.60 -15.82 -6.54
CA CYS A 97 10.45 -14.65 -6.43
C CYS A 97 10.98 -14.18 -7.78
N THR A 98 10.61 -13.00 -8.21
CA THR A 98 11.07 -12.38 -9.46
C THR A 98 12.26 -11.47 -9.28
N GLY A 99 13.25 -11.81 -8.47
CA GLY A 99 14.49 -11.05 -8.34
C GLY A 99 15.23 -10.74 -9.65
N LYS A 100 14.70 -11.22 -10.76
CA LYS A 100 15.22 -11.00 -12.12
C LYS A 100 14.24 -10.27 -13.05
N ALA A 101 13.12 -9.75 -12.54
CA ALA A 101 12.20 -8.99 -13.35
C ALA A 101 12.87 -7.72 -13.87
N SER A 102 12.88 -7.56 -15.19
CA SER A 102 13.33 -6.31 -15.81
C SER A 102 12.29 -5.23 -15.53
N ILE A 103 12.62 -4.30 -14.62
CA ILE A 103 11.78 -3.13 -14.41
C ILE A 103 11.96 -2.12 -15.56
N PRO A 104 10.87 -1.55 -16.09
CA PRO A 104 10.96 -0.42 -17.00
C PRO A 104 11.54 0.79 -16.23
N VAL A 105 12.79 1.12 -16.48
CA VAL A 105 13.43 2.27 -15.83
C VAL A 105 13.21 3.54 -16.66
N ARG A 106 12.72 4.58 -16.01
CA ARG A 106 12.49 5.89 -16.60
C ARG A 106 12.88 6.98 -15.61
N LYS A 107 13.94 7.72 -15.92
CA LYS A 107 14.40 8.83 -15.07
C LYS A 107 13.25 9.78 -14.73
N GLY A 108 13.10 10.09 -13.44
CA GLY A 108 12.05 10.96 -12.93
C GLY A 108 10.66 10.33 -12.80
N ALA A 109 10.50 9.07 -13.22
CA ALA A 109 9.28 8.32 -12.90
C ALA A 109 9.29 7.86 -11.42
N TRP A 110 8.13 7.51 -10.90
CA TRP A 110 8.00 6.93 -9.57
C TRP A 110 8.10 5.41 -9.65
N PHE A 111 8.83 4.84 -8.72
CA PHE A 111 8.88 3.42 -8.45
C PHE A 111 8.32 3.17 -7.06
N THR A 112 7.37 2.25 -6.93
CA THR A 112 6.84 1.82 -5.64
C THR A 112 6.99 0.31 -5.50
N ALA A 113 7.33 -0.15 -4.33
CA ALA A 113 7.48 -1.56 -4.01
C ALA A 113 7.07 -1.84 -2.57
N ASP A 114 6.74 -3.09 -2.31
CA ASP A 114 6.63 -3.70 -1.01
C ASP A 114 7.65 -4.88 -0.92
N PRO A 115 8.14 -5.23 0.28
CA PRO A 115 9.20 -6.24 0.40
C PRO A 115 8.65 -7.62 0.14
N ASN A 116 7.35 -7.79 0.38
CA ASN A 116 6.74 -9.08 0.50
C ASN A 116 7.69 -10.08 1.17
N ILE A 117 7.93 -11.25 0.64
CA ILE A 117 8.81 -12.24 1.29
C ILE A 117 10.19 -12.32 0.63
N ALA A 118 10.32 -11.77 -0.57
CA ALA A 118 11.50 -11.96 -1.41
C ALA A 118 12.49 -10.79 -1.39
N ASP A 119 13.76 -11.09 -1.55
CA ASP A 119 14.81 -10.07 -1.67
C ASP A 119 14.82 -9.37 -3.04
N GLY A 120 14.09 -9.91 -4.03
CA GLY A 120 14.04 -9.36 -5.39
C GLY A 120 13.53 -7.91 -5.47
N SER A 121 12.61 -7.52 -4.59
CA SER A 121 12.16 -6.13 -4.50
C SER A 121 13.29 -5.18 -4.08
N ARG A 122 14.23 -5.63 -3.24
CA ARG A 122 15.40 -4.85 -2.81
C ARG A 122 16.39 -4.63 -3.94
N GLU A 123 16.61 -5.65 -4.79
CA GLU A 123 17.42 -5.52 -6.00
C GLU A 123 16.76 -4.54 -7.00
N ALA A 124 15.44 -4.63 -7.16
CA ALA A 124 14.66 -3.73 -8.00
C ALA A 124 14.73 -2.28 -7.52
N ILE A 125 14.65 -2.02 -6.21
CA ILE A 125 14.83 -0.69 -5.60
C ILE A 125 16.19 -0.11 -5.96
N ALA A 126 17.26 -0.88 -5.79
CA ALA A 126 18.62 -0.42 -6.10
C ALA A 126 18.75 -0.05 -7.58
N GLY A 127 18.18 -0.84 -8.49
CA GLY A 127 18.15 -0.57 -9.92
C GLY A 127 17.37 0.70 -10.27
N ALA A 128 16.16 0.87 -9.70
CA ALA A 128 15.32 2.05 -9.90
C ALA A 128 16.02 3.33 -9.39
N TYR A 129 16.62 3.27 -8.21
CA TYR A 129 17.38 4.39 -7.65
C TYR A 129 18.57 4.79 -8.53
N ALA A 130 19.36 3.81 -8.95
CA ALA A 130 20.50 4.05 -9.84
C ALA A 130 20.09 4.66 -11.20
N ALA A 131 18.88 4.35 -11.67
CA ALA A 131 18.32 4.92 -12.89
C ALA A 131 17.72 6.34 -12.68
N GLY A 132 17.73 6.87 -11.46
CA GLY A 132 17.22 8.20 -11.13
C GLY A 132 15.70 8.27 -11.06
N MET A 133 15.04 7.19 -10.68
CA MET A 133 13.61 7.17 -10.36
C MET A 133 13.39 7.70 -8.93
N HIS A 134 12.21 8.26 -8.68
CA HIS A 134 11.74 8.56 -7.33
C HIS A 134 11.20 7.30 -6.68
N LEU A 135 11.45 7.13 -5.38
CA LEU A 135 11.07 5.90 -4.67
C LEU A 135 9.97 6.16 -3.64
N TYR A 136 8.95 5.32 -3.66
CA TYR A 136 7.94 5.21 -2.60
C TYR A 136 7.86 3.75 -2.15
N LEU A 137 8.36 3.46 -0.95
CA LEU A 137 8.55 2.11 -0.43
C LEU A 137 7.55 1.85 0.70
N MET A 138 6.95 0.66 0.74
CA MET A 138 6.00 0.27 1.77
C MET A 138 6.53 -0.93 2.55
N ASP A 139 6.50 -0.84 3.89
CA ASP A 139 6.83 -1.90 4.85
C ASP A 139 8.26 -2.50 4.78
N PHE A 140 9.23 -1.71 4.32
CA PHE A 140 10.66 -2.06 4.40
C PHE A 140 11.23 -1.64 5.76
N PHE A 141 11.19 -2.53 6.77
CA PHE A 141 11.52 -2.19 8.17
C PHE A 141 12.53 -3.14 8.85
N ARG A 142 13.26 -3.99 8.11
CA ARG A 142 14.32 -4.80 8.71
C ARG A 142 15.38 -3.91 9.36
N GLU A 143 16.03 -4.39 10.40
CA GLU A 143 17.06 -3.63 11.13
C GLU A 143 18.23 -3.20 10.23
N ASP A 144 18.60 -4.05 9.27
CA ASP A 144 19.67 -3.85 8.28
C ASP A 144 19.16 -3.28 6.94
N GLU A 145 17.92 -2.78 6.91
CA GLU A 145 17.30 -2.27 5.69
C GLU A 145 18.09 -1.12 5.08
N ARG A 146 18.32 -1.20 3.77
CA ARG A 146 19.02 -0.18 3.00
C ARG A 146 18.02 0.66 2.22
N ILE A 147 17.53 1.71 2.85
CA ILE A 147 16.64 2.67 2.23
C ILE A 147 17.48 3.70 1.46
N PRO A 148 17.29 3.87 0.13
CA PRO A 148 17.96 4.93 -0.61
C PRO A 148 17.55 6.32 -0.10
N GLU A 149 18.51 7.22 0.00
CA GLU A 149 18.28 8.60 0.44
C GLU A 149 17.23 9.31 -0.42
N GLY A 150 16.40 10.13 0.20
CA GLY A 150 15.33 10.85 -0.46
C GLY A 150 14.09 10.01 -0.84
N SER A 151 14.04 8.73 -0.42
CA SER A 151 12.87 7.89 -0.58
C SER A 151 11.71 8.36 0.29
N PHE A 152 10.49 8.05 -0.12
CA PHE A 152 9.29 8.06 0.70
C PHE A 152 9.07 6.65 1.23
N CYS A 153 8.85 6.51 2.53
CA CYS A 153 8.68 5.22 3.19
C CYS A 153 7.38 5.21 3.99
N GLN A 154 6.45 4.32 3.64
CA GLN A 154 5.19 4.13 4.34
C GLN A 154 5.24 2.84 5.16
N TYR A 155 4.67 2.90 6.36
CA TYR A 155 4.57 1.79 7.31
C TYR A 155 3.19 1.80 7.95
N GLY A 156 2.77 0.64 8.48
CA GLY A 156 1.58 0.53 9.32
C GLY A 156 1.92 0.22 10.77
N THR A 157 1.13 0.72 11.73
CA THR A 157 1.26 0.36 13.15
C THR A 157 0.96 -1.11 13.45
N ASP A 158 0.56 -1.88 12.44
CA ASP A 158 0.46 -3.36 12.51
C ASP A 158 1.84 -4.03 12.56
N TRP A 159 2.88 -3.35 12.07
CA TRP A 159 4.23 -3.90 11.94
C TRP A 159 5.27 -3.17 12.79
N VAL A 160 5.15 -1.84 12.93
CA VAL A 160 6.13 -1.00 13.63
C VAL A 160 5.40 0.09 14.41
N GLY A 161 6.09 0.70 15.38
CA GLY A 161 5.44 1.69 16.24
C GLY A 161 4.49 1.05 17.25
N GLU A 162 3.46 1.78 17.64
CA GLU A 162 2.46 1.32 18.59
C GLU A 162 1.09 1.95 18.26
N ARG A 163 0.06 1.12 18.11
CA ARG A 163 -1.31 1.60 17.83
C ARG A 163 -1.77 2.60 18.89
N HIS A 164 -2.30 3.74 18.44
CA HIS A 164 -2.87 4.80 19.28
C HIS A 164 -1.89 5.41 20.29
N ASN A 165 -0.59 5.42 19.99
CA ASN A 165 0.42 6.03 20.86
C ASN A 165 1.24 7.11 20.13
N ASP A 166 0.75 8.35 20.19
CA ASP A 166 1.36 9.51 19.52
C ASP A 166 2.85 9.68 19.89
N THR A 167 3.17 9.55 21.19
CA THR A 167 4.54 9.76 21.66
C THR A 167 5.51 8.74 21.07
N VAL A 168 5.14 7.46 21.04
CA VAL A 168 5.95 6.39 20.47
C VAL A 168 6.06 6.58 18.95
N ASN A 169 4.95 6.88 18.27
CA ASN A 169 4.88 6.95 16.83
C ASN A 169 5.60 8.19 16.27
N LEU A 170 5.46 9.36 16.89
CA LEU A 170 6.22 10.56 16.52
C LEU A 170 7.74 10.34 16.69
N LYS A 171 8.14 9.71 17.78
CA LYS A 171 9.55 9.36 18.00
C LYS A 171 10.03 8.37 16.93
N TRP A 172 9.26 7.33 16.65
CA TRP A 172 9.64 6.29 15.70
C TRP A 172 9.86 6.87 14.29
N VAL A 173 8.92 7.69 13.76
CA VAL A 173 9.09 8.30 12.44
C VAL A 173 10.28 9.27 12.40
N SER A 174 10.54 10.00 13.49
CA SER A 174 11.68 10.90 13.58
C SER A 174 13.01 10.13 13.55
N ASP A 175 13.13 9.06 14.36
CA ASP A 175 14.34 8.24 14.42
C ASP A 175 14.61 7.55 13.08
N TRP A 176 13.57 7.01 12.44
CA TRP A 176 13.69 6.34 11.14
C TRP A 176 14.08 7.31 10.02
N THR A 177 13.48 8.49 10.00
CA THR A 177 13.86 9.57 9.07
C THR A 177 15.32 9.98 9.25
N ALA A 178 15.74 10.17 10.47
CA ALA A 178 17.13 10.55 10.77
C ALA A 178 18.14 9.45 10.38
N LYS A 179 17.78 8.17 10.61
CA LYS A 179 18.62 7.02 10.28
C LYS A 179 18.83 6.85 8.77
N HIS A 180 17.78 7.06 7.96
CA HIS A 180 17.76 6.71 6.54
C HIS A 180 17.74 7.93 5.59
N ASN A 181 17.64 9.15 6.11
CA ASN A 181 17.48 10.38 5.34
C ASN A 181 16.33 10.28 4.29
N CYS A 182 15.19 9.76 4.74
CA CYS A 182 13.99 9.54 3.92
C CYS A 182 12.79 10.24 4.53
N THR A 183 11.73 10.46 3.76
CA THR A 183 10.43 10.87 4.31
C THR A 183 9.70 9.65 4.85
N THR A 184 9.46 9.61 6.16
CA THR A 184 8.80 8.49 6.84
C THR A 184 7.34 8.80 7.12
N ILE A 185 6.46 7.88 6.77
CA ILE A 185 5.00 7.94 6.97
C ILE A 185 4.60 6.67 7.74
N LEU A 186 3.94 6.82 8.88
CA LEU A 186 3.42 5.71 9.68
C LEU A 186 1.90 5.86 9.81
N THR A 187 1.14 4.98 9.18
CA THR A 187 -0.33 4.97 9.24
C THR A 187 -0.82 4.26 10.50
N ASP A 188 -1.84 4.82 11.16
CA ASP A 188 -2.44 4.31 12.41
C ASP A 188 -3.97 4.22 12.29
N ALA A 189 -4.45 3.55 11.27
CA ALA A 189 -5.87 3.31 11.02
C ALA A 189 -6.73 4.59 11.17
N GLY A 190 -7.77 4.56 12.00
CA GLY A 190 -8.67 5.68 12.26
C GLY A 190 -8.04 6.87 13.00
N GLN A 191 -6.80 6.75 13.50
CA GLN A 191 -6.05 7.89 14.08
C GLN A 191 -5.38 8.76 13.00
N GLY A 192 -5.19 8.23 11.79
CA GLY A 192 -4.52 8.95 10.71
C GLY A 192 -3.09 8.49 10.47
N CYS A 193 -2.14 9.40 10.39
CA CYS A 193 -0.75 9.05 10.18
C CYS A 193 0.22 10.02 10.84
N TYR A 194 1.42 9.54 11.09
CA TYR A 194 2.56 10.33 11.56
C TYR A 194 3.53 10.49 10.40
N VAL A 195 4.09 11.68 10.22
CA VAL A 195 5.02 11.95 9.13
C VAL A 195 6.21 12.75 9.62
N CYS A 196 7.39 12.42 9.10
CA CYS A 196 8.61 13.18 9.30
C CYS A 196 9.37 13.25 7.97
N ALA A 197 9.71 14.45 7.52
CA ALA A 197 10.61 14.67 6.40
C ALA A 197 12.00 15.03 6.89
N PRO A 198 13.07 14.80 6.11
CA PRO A 198 14.43 15.15 6.50
C PRO A 198 14.56 16.65 6.84
N GLY A 199 15.04 16.93 8.06
CA GLY A 199 15.18 18.31 8.56
C GLY A 199 13.94 18.91 9.17
N GLU A 200 12.79 18.23 9.12
CA GLU A 200 11.53 18.71 9.68
C GLU A 200 11.18 17.99 10.99
N ALA A 201 10.31 18.59 11.78
CA ALA A 201 9.74 17.94 12.95
C ALA A 201 8.70 16.90 12.55
N ALA A 202 8.65 15.79 13.30
CA ALA A 202 7.58 14.82 13.14
C ALA A 202 6.23 15.42 13.55
N ILE A 203 5.20 15.16 12.75
CA ILE A 203 3.82 15.64 12.99
C ILE A 203 2.81 14.51 12.89
N HIS A 204 1.68 14.67 13.57
CA HIS A 204 0.52 13.80 13.47
C HIS A 204 -0.55 14.46 12.56
N LEU A 205 -1.06 13.71 11.61
CA LEU A 205 -2.11 14.12 10.67
C LEU A 205 -3.35 13.26 10.92
N PRO A 206 -4.52 13.86 11.19
CA PRO A 206 -5.72 13.11 11.55
C PRO A 206 -6.29 12.33 10.34
N ALA A 207 -6.94 11.20 10.60
CA ALA A 207 -7.73 10.52 9.59
C ALA A 207 -8.99 11.33 9.22
N TYR A 208 -9.51 11.09 8.00
CA TYR A 208 -10.85 11.54 7.65
C TYR A 208 -11.89 10.67 8.39
N PRO A 209 -12.98 11.29 8.90
CA PRO A 209 -14.05 10.54 9.57
C PRO A 209 -14.68 9.51 8.64
N VAL A 210 -15.02 8.34 9.17
CA VAL A 210 -15.72 7.29 8.45
C VAL A 210 -16.94 6.87 9.28
N GLU A 211 -18.12 6.84 8.66
CA GLU A 211 -19.36 6.48 9.36
C GLU A 211 -19.39 4.99 9.77
N MET A 212 -18.86 4.13 8.90
CA MET A 212 -18.84 2.69 9.11
C MET A 212 -17.61 2.06 8.47
N THR A 213 -16.87 1.31 9.25
CA THR A 213 -15.78 0.46 8.75
C THR A 213 -16.33 -0.93 8.47
N LYS A 214 -16.23 -1.39 7.22
CA LYS A 214 -16.64 -2.74 6.81
C LYS A 214 -15.44 -3.66 6.63
N ASP A 215 -14.37 -3.15 5.99
CA ASP A 215 -13.16 -3.91 5.72
C ASP A 215 -11.97 -2.96 5.57
N THR A 216 -10.93 -3.15 6.37
CA THR A 216 -9.70 -2.33 6.35
C THR A 216 -8.67 -2.84 5.35
N THR A 217 -8.91 -3.98 4.69
CA THR A 217 -7.98 -4.56 3.69
C THR A 217 -7.76 -3.58 2.54
N GLY A 218 -6.50 -3.29 2.23
CA GLY A 218 -6.13 -2.38 1.14
C GLY A 218 -6.27 -0.88 1.46
N ALA A 219 -6.63 -0.48 2.70
CA ALA A 219 -6.66 0.94 3.07
C ALA A 219 -5.27 1.59 2.96
N GLY A 220 -4.21 0.87 3.37
CA GLY A 220 -2.81 1.29 3.19
C GLY A 220 -2.42 1.45 1.73
N ASP A 221 -2.92 0.58 0.85
CA ASP A 221 -2.68 0.65 -0.60
C ASP A 221 -3.42 1.82 -1.24
N ALA A 222 -4.66 2.08 -0.83
CA ALA A 222 -5.42 3.26 -1.25
C ALA A 222 -4.74 4.56 -0.80
N PHE A 223 -4.22 4.60 0.43
CA PHE A 223 -3.42 5.71 0.95
C PHE A 223 -2.15 5.91 0.11
N ARG A 224 -1.39 4.84 -0.16
CA ARG A 224 -0.20 4.85 -1.01
C ARG A 224 -0.52 5.38 -2.40
N ALA A 225 -1.55 4.84 -3.04
CA ALA A 225 -1.97 5.24 -4.37
C ALA A 225 -2.35 6.74 -4.42
N GLY A 226 -3.11 7.22 -3.45
CA GLY A 226 -3.51 8.63 -3.36
C GLY A 226 -2.33 9.56 -3.13
N THR A 227 -1.41 9.17 -2.25
CA THR A 227 -0.18 9.94 -2.01
C THR A 227 0.70 9.98 -3.26
N LEU A 228 0.91 8.84 -3.93
CA LEU A 228 1.64 8.76 -5.20
C LEU A 228 0.97 9.59 -6.29
N TYR A 229 -0.36 9.58 -6.39
CA TYR A 229 -1.08 10.41 -7.33
C TYR A 229 -0.74 11.90 -7.15
N GLY A 230 -0.76 12.39 -5.91
CA GLY A 230 -0.36 13.78 -5.62
C GLY A 230 1.09 14.07 -5.96
N LEU A 231 2.01 13.20 -5.55
CA LEU A 231 3.44 13.35 -5.81
C LEU A 231 3.78 13.33 -7.31
N THR A 232 3.13 12.49 -8.11
CA THR A 232 3.30 12.47 -9.57
C THR A 232 2.82 13.76 -10.23
N HIS A 233 1.83 14.44 -9.62
CA HIS A 233 1.33 15.75 -10.05
C HIS A 233 2.07 16.92 -9.40
N ARG A 234 3.19 16.65 -8.69
CA ARG A 234 4.03 17.65 -8.02
C ARG A 234 3.30 18.50 -6.97
N TRP A 235 2.32 17.90 -6.30
CA TRP A 235 1.68 18.55 -5.15
C TRP A 235 2.66 18.57 -3.98
N SER A 236 2.42 19.47 -3.00
CA SER A 236 3.14 19.41 -1.72
C SER A 236 2.95 18.07 -1.03
N LEU A 237 3.85 17.72 -0.12
CA LEU A 237 3.73 16.50 0.69
C LEU A 237 2.39 16.47 1.41
N GLY A 238 2.02 17.56 2.09
CA GLY A 238 0.76 17.65 2.82
C GLY A 238 -0.45 17.43 1.91
N HIS A 239 -0.51 18.05 0.74
CA HIS A 239 -1.61 17.84 -0.21
C HIS A 239 -1.68 16.41 -0.75
N SER A 240 -0.53 15.78 -0.97
CA SER A 240 -0.45 14.39 -1.43
C SER A 240 -0.95 13.42 -0.35
N LEU A 241 -0.50 13.61 0.90
CA LEU A 241 -0.96 12.82 2.06
C LEU A 241 -2.45 13.02 2.33
N ARG A 242 -2.96 14.26 2.19
CA ARG A 242 -4.39 14.56 2.29
C ARG A 242 -5.22 13.74 1.32
N PHE A 243 -4.80 13.69 0.06
CA PHE A 243 -5.51 12.92 -0.96
C PHE A 243 -5.43 11.41 -0.67
N GLY A 244 -4.28 10.91 -0.21
CA GLY A 244 -4.11 9.53 0.24
C GLY A 244 -5.02 9.16 1.42
N ALA A 245 -5.06 10.02 2.44
CA ALA A 245 -5.92 9.81 3.62
C ALA A 245 -7.42 9.79 3.27
N ALA A 246 -7.86 10.68 2.39
CA ALA A 246 -9.24 10.70 1.92
C ALA A 246 -9.60 9.46 1.05
N ALA A 247 -8.68 9.02 0.19
CA ALA A 247 -8.87 7.81 -0.61
C ALA A 247 -8.98 6.55 0.28
N ALA A 248 -8.13 6.44 1.31
CA ALA A 248 -8.19 5.36 2.29
C ALA A 248 -9.53 5.37 3.07
N ALA A 249 -9.98 6.55 3.51
CA ALA A 249 -11.25 6.69 4.21
C ALA A 249 -12.45 6.28 3.35
N LEU A 250 -12.46 6.60 2.06
CA LEU A 250 -13.50 6.19 1.12
C LEU A 250 -13.47 4.69 0.80
N LYS A 251 -12.34 4.00 1.01
CA LYS A 251 -12.21 2.56 0.79
C LYS A 251 -12.83 1.73 1.92
N VAL A 252 -12.61 2.08 3.19
CA VAL A 252 -12.93 1.19 4.33
C VAL A 252 -14.43 0.86 4.53
N PRO A 253 -15.43 1.60 4.00
CA PRO A 253 -16.82 1.17 4.00
C PRO A 253 -17.12 0.01 3.05
N HIS A 254 -16.18 -0.40 2.21
CA HIS A 254 -16.38 -1.38 1.15
C HIS A 254 -15.53 -2.64 1.38
N LEU A 255 -16.08 -3.80 1.02
CA LEU A 255 -15.38 -5.08 1.09
C LEU A 255 -14.35 -5.20 -0.04
N GLY A 256 -13.21 -5.83 0.25
CA GLY A 256 -12.11 -6.03 -0.71
C GLY A 256 -11.28 -4.77 -0.95
N ALA A 257 -10.05 -4.95 -1.37
CA ALA A 257 -9.09 -3.84 -1.53
C ALA A 257 -9.39 -2.94 -2.74
N THR A 258 -9.94 -3.50 -3.82
CA THR A 258 -10.10 -2.83 -5.12
C THR A 258 -11.52 -2.92 -5.69
N GLU A 259 -12.48 -3.45 -4.94
CA GLU A 259 -13.86 -3.62 -5.43
C GLU A 259 -14.60 -2.28 -5.55
N HIS A 260 -14.22 -1.33 -4.74
CA HIS A 260 -14.70 0.04 -4.83
C HIS A 260 -13.52 1.02 -4.82
N ILE A 261 -13.14 1.49 -5.98
CA ILE A 261 -12.11 2.54 -6.13
C ILE A 261 -12.84 3.87 -6.35
N PRO A 262 -12.73 4.83 -5.41
CA PRO A 262 -13.35 6.14 -5.58
C PRO A 262 -12.72 6.87 -6.78
N THR A 263 -13.53 7.65 -7.50
CA THR A 263 -13.01 8.53 -8.55
C THR A 263 -12.20 9.68 -7.93
N ILE A 264 -11.38 10.35 -8.74
CA ILE A 264 -10.66 11.56 -8.29
C ILE A 264 -11.64 12.63 -7.81
N HIS A 265 -12.83 12.68 -8.40
CA HIS A 265 -13.88 13.63 -8.01
C HIS A 265 -14.43 13.28 -6.63
N ASP A 266 -14.76 12.02 -6.38
CA ASP A 266 -15.24 11.56 -5.08
C ASP A 266 -14.24 11.89 -3.97
N VAL A 267 -12.94 11.66 -4.20
CA VAL A 267 -11.89 11.98 -3.22
C VAL A 267 -11.83 13.48 -2.96
N LYS A 268 -11.90 14.31 -4.01
CA LYS A 268 -11.89 15.78 -3.86
C LYS A 268 -13.12 16.30 -3.13
N ASP A 269 -14.27 15.78 -3.44
CA ASP A 269 -15.53 16.16 -2.78
C ASP A 269 -15.52 15.76 -1.30
N TYR A 270 -14.98 14.57 -1.01
CA TYR A 270 -14.83 14.12 0.38
C TYR A 270 -13.88 15.01 1.18
N ILE A 271 -12.78 15.44 0.60
CA ILE A 271 -11.86 16.41 1.21
C ILE A 271 -12.59 17.71 1.55
N GLN A 272 -13.47 18.20 0.67
CA GLN A 272 -14.22 19.46 0.87
C GLN A 272 -15.28 19.36 1.97
N GLN A 273 -15.81 18.16 2.24
CA GLN A 273 -16.77 17.94 3.31
C GLN A 273 -16.16 18.10 4.71
N PHE A 274 -14.84 17.97 4.85
CA PHE A 274 -14.14 18.04 6.13
C PHE A 274 -13.03 19.10 6.13
N PRO A 275 -13.38 20.41 6.03
CA PRO A 275 -12.39 21.47 5.88
C PRO A 275 -11.46 21.61 7.11
N SER A 276 -11.92 21.27 8.31
CA SER A 276 -11.10 21.30 9.53
C SER A 276 -9.99 20.24 9.51
N VAL A 277 -10.29 19.03 9.04
CA VAL A 277 -9.31 17.96 8.84
C VAL A 277 -8.37 18.35 7.71
N SER A 278 -8.93 18.78 6.58
CA SER A 278 -8.17 19.13 5.37
C SER A 278 -7.10 20.20 5.63
N LYS A 279 -7.42 21.19 6.46
CA LYS A 279 -6.52 22.30 6.79
C LYS A 279 -5.24 21.86 7.52
N VAL A 280 -5.29 20.77 8.29
CA VAL A 280 -4.10 20.24 9.00
C VAL A 280 -3.02 19.77 8.03
N TYR A 281 -3.40 19.44 6.79
CA TYR A 281 -2.51 18.99 5.73
C TYR A 281 -1.93 20.14 4.87
N ASP A 282 -2.21 21.38 5.18
CA ASP A 282 -1.72 22.56 4.43
C ASP A 282 -0.31 22.99 4.91
N PHE A 283 0.70 22.16 4.60
CA PHE A 283 2.12 22.41 4.90
C PHE A 283 3.02 22.01 3.72
#